data_e53897a9034e82b6a8467c0e15703129
#
_entry.id   e53897a9034e82b6a8467c0e15703129
#
_cell.length_a   1.000
_cell.length_b   1.000
_cell.length_c   1.000
_cell.angle_alpha   90.00
_cell.angle_beta   90.00
_cell.angle_gamma   90.00
#
_symmetry.space_group_name_H-M   'P 1'
#
loop_
_entity.id
_entity.type
_entity.pdbx_description
1 polymer ?
#
loop_
_entity_poly.entity_id
_entity_poly.type
_entity_poly.pdbx_seq_one_letter_code
_entity_poly.pdbx_strand_id
1 'polypeptide(L)'
;RNVVRFTQETFAELRGVLRQVAAQTPETAARTGTAHGQPLASAEAYLPGVMLQYPLPGKPAVETSAYGTRIDPVQGKTQEFHTGADLSAVQGTPVYAAASGVVRIARNHASYGNYVRLLHPGGDETIYAHLQYLFVRQGQQIQAGQCLGTVGQTGNATGPHLHFELLHAGVRYDPTRALAKAGLQAEP
;
A
#
# COMPACT_ATOMS: atom_id res chain seq x y z
N ARG A 1 3.65 -9.61 24.04
CA ARG A 1 3.22 -9.80 22.63
C ARG A 1 1.70 -9.70 22.60
N ASN A 2 1.16 -8.49 22.48
CA ASN A 2 -0.25 -8.30 22.21
C ASN A 2 -0.48 -8.38 20.70
N VAL A 3 -0.64 -9.60 20.20
CA VAL A 3 -1.19 -9.80 18.87
C VAL A 3 -2.68 -9.49 18.99
N VAL A 4 -3.10 -8.33 18.48
CA VAL A 4 -4.52 -8.02 18.34
C VAL A 4 -5.09 -9.03 17.34
N ARG A 5 -5.75 -10.05 17.85
CA ARG A 5 -6.49 -11.01 17.01
C ARG A 5 -7.76 -10.30 16.56
N PHE A 6 -7.88 -10.08 15.27
CA PHE A 6 -9.12 -9.63 14.67
C PHE A 6 -10.21 -10.67 14.92
N THR A 7 -11.34 -10.23 15.44
CA THR A 7 -12.52 -11.07 15.62
C THR A 7 -13.21 -11.30 14.27
N GLN A 8 -14.00 -12.35 14.19
CA GLN A 8 -14.87 -12.62 13.03
C GLN A 8 -15.81 -11.43 12.74
N GLU A 9 -16.25 -10.72 13.78
CA GLU A 9 -17.09 -9.52 13.70
C GLU A 9 -16.38 -8.36 13.00
N THR A 10 -15.12 -8.07 13.35
CA THR A 10 -14.31 -7.03 12.71
C THR A 10 -14.13 -7.29 11.22
N PHE A 11 -13.96 -8.54 10.84
CA PHE A 11 -13.88 -8.90 9.42
C PHE A 11 -15.25 -8.82 8.71
N ALA A 12 -16.35 -9.10 9.41
CA ALA A 12 -17.70 -8.92 8.86
C ALA A 12 -18.00 -7.44 8.60
N GLU A 13 -17.62 -6.56 9.52
CA GLU A 13 -17.72 -5.11 9.35
C GLU A 13 -16.89 -4.61 8.16
N LEU A 14 -15.63 -5.06 8.04
CA LEU A 14 -14.78 -4.72 6.89
C LEU A 14 -15.36 -5.19 5.57
N ARG A 15 -15.99 -6.37 5.53
CA ARG A 15 -16.70 -6.85 4.33
C ARG A 15 -17.94 -6.00 4.03
N GLY A 16 -18.64 -5.52 5.05
CA GLY A 16 -19.76 -4.59 4.92
C GLY A 16 -19.30 -3.27 4.30
N VAL A 17 -18.23 -2.69 4.82
CA VAL A 17 -17.60 -1.47 4.29
C VAL A 17 -17.11 -1.68 2.86
N LEU A 18 -16.47 -2.82 2.55
CA LEU A 18 -16.06 -3.18 1.18
C LEU A 18 -17.24 -3.23 0.21
N ARG A 19 -18.37 -3.81 0.62
CA ARG A 19 -19.59 -3.85 -0.20
C ARG A 19 -20.16 -2.45 -0.42
N GLN A 20 -20.20 -1.61 0.63
CA GLN A 20 -20.65 -0.23 0.53
C GLN A 20 -19.74 0.61 -0.35
N VAL A 21 -18.41 0.50 -0.18
CA VAL A 21 -17.43 1.20 -1.01
C VAL A 21 -17.48 0.71 -2.45
N ALA A 22 -17.64 -0.60 -2.68
CA ALA A 22 -17.82 -1.14 -4.04
C ALA A 22 -19.13 -0.70 -4.69
N ALA A 23 -20.21 -0.52 -3.90
CA ALA A 23 -21.47 0.00 -4.38
C ALA A 23 -21.46 1.53 -4.58
N GLN A 24 -20.61 2.24 -3.87
CA GLN A 24 -20.45 3.70 -3.94
C GLN A 24 -19.30 4.14 -4.87
N THR A 25 -18.55 3.22 -5.46
CA THR A 25 -17.69 3.51 -6.60
C THR A 25 -18.50 3.34 -7.90
N PRO A 26 -19.30 4.34 -8.28
CA PRO A 26 -19.76 4.36 -9.67
C PRO A 26 -18.49 4.53 -10.51
N GLU A 27 -18.49 3.97 -11.68
CA GLU A 27 -17.57 4.36 -12.76
C GLU A 27 -17.52 5.88 -12.97
N THR A 28 -18.44 6.62 -12.38
CA THR A 28 -18.54 8.09 -12.37
C THR A 28 -17.48 8.78 -11.51
N ALA A 29 -16.90 8.18 -10.47
CA ALA A 29 -15.80 8.78 -9.73
C ALA A 29 -14.49 8.80 -10.53
N ALA A 30 -14.40 7.99 -11.57
CA ALA A 30 -13.31 8.05 -12.55
C ALA A 30 -13.46 9.24 -13.53
N ARG A 31 -14.57 9.98 -13.49
CA ARG A 31 -14.90 11.07 -14.44
C ARG A 31 -14.92 12.48 -13.83
N THR A 32 -14.85 12.65 -12.52
CA THR A 32 -14.46 13.93 -11.93
C THR A 32 -12.93 14.01 -11.87
N GLY A 33 -12.31 13.78 -13.04
CA GLY A 33 -10.92 13.99 -13.24
C GLY A 33 -10.62 15.48 -13.02
N THR A 34 -9.79 15.76 -12.03
CA THR A 34 -8.95 16.94 -12.11
C THR A 34 -8.32 16.95 -13.50
N ALA A 35 -8.25 18.07 -14.14
CA ALA A 35 -7.86 18.27 -15.55
C ALA A 35 -6.46 17.74 -15.93
N HIS A 36 -5.81 16.92 -15.13
CA HIS A 36 -4.47 16.36 -15.37
C HIS A 36 -4.26 14.93 -14.84
N GLY A 37 -5.30 14.18 -14.43
CA GLY A 37 -5.14 12.76 -14.08
C GLY A 37 -4.22 12.46 -12.90
N GLN A 38 -3.82 13.46 -12.12
CA GLN A 38 -2.94 13.27 -10.95
C GLN A 38 -3.73 12.62 -9.80
N PRO A 39 -3.15 11.64 -9.11
CA PRO A 39 -3.79 11.03 -7.95
C PRO A 39 -3.98 12.05 -6.83
N LEU A 40 -5.09 11.97 -6.09
CA LEU A 40 -5.28 12.77 -4.88
C LEU A 40 -4.19 12.41 -3.86
N ALA A 41 -3.40 13.41 -3.48
CA ALA A 41 -2.29 13.26 -2.56
C ALA A 41 -2.21 14.48 -1.63
N SER A 42 -1.81 14.28 -0.37
CA SER A 42 -1.66 15.35 0.62
C SER A 42 -0.21 15.41 1.11
N ALA A 43 0.30 16.62 1.26
CA ALA A 43 1.57 16.89 1.92
C ALA A 43 1.46 16.91 3.46
N GLU A 44 0.23 16.86 3.98
CA GLU A 44 0.00 16.82 5.42
C GLU A 44 0.43 15.48 6.01
N ALA A 45 0.93 15.52 7.24
CA ALA A 45 1.26 14.31 7.97
C ALA A 45 -0.01 13.57 8.37
N TYR A 46 -0.10 12.31 8.06
CA TYR A 46 -1.18 11.42 8.46
C TYR A 46 -0.64 10.21 9.22
N LEU A 47 -1.29 9.88 10.32
CA LEU A 47 -1.04 8.64 11.04
C LEU A 47 -2.30 7.79 10.95
N PRO A 48 -2.23 6.57 10.41
CA PRO A 48 -3.38 5.69 10.29
C PRO A 48 -3.94 5.32 11.65
N GLY A 49 -5.24 5.01 11.70
CA GLY A 49 -5.91 4.50 12.89
C GLY A 49 -5.44 3.09 13.28
N VAL A 50 -4.80 2.38 12.35
CA VAL A 50 -4.18 1.07 12.60
C VAL A 50 -2.65 1.21 12.73
N MET A 51 -2.06 0.41 13.61
CA MET A 51 -0.61 0.33 13.70
C MET A 51 -0.07 -0.47 12.51
N LEU A 52 0.82 0.14 11.73
CA LEU A 52 1.50 -0.52 10.64
C LEU A 52 2.73 -1.27 11.15
N GLN A 53 2.96 -2.47 10.63
CA GLN A 53 4.23 -3.18 10.71
C GLN A 53 5.05 -2.92 9.43
N TYR A 54 6.38 -3.09 9.54
CA TYR A 54 7.23 -2.95 8.37
C TYR A 54 6.94 -4.06 7.35
N PRO A 55 6.73 -3.74 6.05
CA PRO A 55 6.23 -4.71 5.07
C PRO A 55 7.31 -5.64 4.50
N LEU A 56 8.59 -5.43 4.84
CA LEU A 56 9.72 -6.25 4.39
C LEU A 56 10.42 -6.90 5.59
N PRO A 57 11.06 -8.08 5.44
CA PRO A 57 11.76 -8.75 6.53
C PRO A 57 13.06 -8.04 6.91
N GLY A 58 13.48 -8.20 8.17
CA GLY A 58 14.76 -7.70 8.68
C GLY A 58 14.73 -6.23 9.10
N LYS A 59 15.90 -5.57 9.01
CA LYS A 59 16.03 -4.13 9.31
C LYS A 59 15.26 -3.30 8.26
N PRO A 60 14.80 -2.09 8.63
CA PRO A 60 14.17 -1.20 7.68
C PRO A 60 14.99 -1.11 6.39
N ALA A 61 14.36 -1.41 5.25
CA ALA A 61 15.01 -1.27 3.95
C ALA A 61 15.33 0.20 3.69
N VAL A 62 16.38 0.42 2.92
CA VAL A 62 16.72 1.78 2.49
C VAL A 62 15.59 2.30 1.62
N GLU A 63 15.05 3.46 1.98
CA GLU A 63 14.15 4.20 1.13
C GLU A 63 14.96 4.77 -0.04
N THR A 64 14.66 4.30 -1.25
CA THR A 64 15.36 4.74 -2.46
C THR A 64 14.66 5.89 -3.17
N SER A 65 13.37 6.10 -2.88
CA SER A 65 12.62 7.23 -3.36
C SER A 65 11.49 7.59 -2.41
N ALA A 66 11.49 8.83 -1.94
CA ALA A 66 10.50 9.36 -1.01
C ALA A 66 9.18 9.74 -1.69
N TYR A 67 8.14 9.81 -0.89
CA TYR A 67 6.86 10.39 -1.25
C TYR A 67 7.01 11.88 -1.63
N GLY A 68 6.32 12.32 -2.67
CA GLY A 68 6.29 13.72 -3.07
C GLY A 68 6.78 13.98 -4.50
N THR A 69 7.00 15.25 -4.81
CA THR A 69 7.41 15.66 -6.16
C THR A 69 8.86 15.25 -6.44
N ARG A 70 9.08 14.54 -7.54
CA ARG A 70 10.41 14.12 -8.02
C ARG A 70 10.53 14.23 -9.54
N ILE A 71 11.73 14.07 -10.07
CA ILE A 71 11.92 13.83 -11.50
C ILE A 71 11.56 12.37 -11.79
N ASP A 72 10.73 12.15 -12.80
CA ASP A 72 10.30 10.82 -13.22
C ASP A 72 11.55 9.94 -13.55
N PRO A 73 11.79 8.85 -12.81
CA PRO A 73 12.98 8.02 -13.01
C PRO A 73 12.93 7.23 -14.31
N VAL A 74 11.75 7.08 -14.93
CA VAL A 74 11.58 6.34 -16.20
C VAL A 74 11.76 7.27 -17.39
N GLN A 75 11.15 8.46 -17.36
CA GLN A 75 11.22 9.45 -18.47
C GLN A 75 12.37 10.44 -18.32
N GLY A 76 12.85 10.67 -17.10
CA GLY A 76 14.07 11.45 -16.81
C GLY A 76 13.97 12.97 -17.01
N LYS A 77 12.83 13.52 -17.41
CA LYS A 77 12.67 14.95 -17.75
C LYS A 77 11.43 15.63 -17.21
N THR A 78 10.41 14.87 -16.83
CA THR A 78 9.14 15.39 -16.32
C THR A 78 9.09 15.29 -14.81
N GLN A 79 8.49 16.29 -14.15
CA GLN A 79 8.16 16.18 -12.75
C GLN A 79 6.95 15.26 -12.60
N GLU A 80 7.04 14.31 -11.69
CA GLU A 80 5.92 13.49 -11.26
C GLU A 80 5.71 13.61 -9.76
N PHE A 81 4.51 13.30 -9.30
CA PHE A 81 4.24 13.15 -7.89
C PHE A 81 4.30 11.67 -7.51
N HIS A 82 5.30 11.29 -6.72
CA HIS A 82 5.46 9.95 -6.19
C HIS A 82 4.48 9.71 -5.05
N THR A 83 3.56 8.78 -5.22
CA THR A 83 2.40 8.55 -4.36
C THR A 83 2.66 7.67 -3.15
N GLY A 84 3.88 7.16 -3.00
CA GLY A 84 4.30 6.27 -1.92
C GLY A 84 5.76 6.40 -1.57
N ALA A 85 6.30 5.38 -0.91
CA ALA A 85 7.73 5.22 -0.64
C ALA A 85 8.25 3.98 -1.35
N ASP A 86 9.40 4.10 -2.04
CA ASP A 86 10.07 2.98 -2.67
C ASP A 86 11.10 2.38 -1.71
N LEU A 87 10.90 1.14 -1.32
CA LEU A 87 11.72 0.40 -0.36
C LEU A 87 12.59 -0.61 -1.11
N SER A 88 13.91 -0.40 -1.10
CA SER A 88 14.87 -1.26 -1.77
C SER A 88 14.86 -2.67 -1.18
N ALA A 89 14.74 -3.68 -2.04
CA ALA A 89 14.86 -5.08 -1.64
C ALA A 89 15.24 -5.95 -2.84
N VAL A 90 15.89 -7.07 -2.55
CA VAL A 90 16.25 -8.06 -3.58
C VAL A 90 14.97 -8.67 -4.16
N GLN A 91 14.94 -8.88 -5.47
CA GLN A 91 13.85 -9.59 -6.13
C GLN A 91 13.60 -10.96 -5.48
N GLY A 92 12.34 -11.30 -5.24
CA GLY A 92 11.95 -12.51 -4.54
C GLY A 92 11.83 -12.36 -3.02
N THR A 93 12.27 -11.23 -2.43
CA THR A 93 12.08 -10.95 -1.00
C THR A 93 10.58 -11.01 -0.65
N PRO A 94 10.17 -11.73 0.41
CA PRO A 94 8.77 -11.76 0.83
C PRO A 94 8.25 -10.38 1.20
N VAL A 95 7.01 -10.09 0.81
CA VAL A 95 6.28 -8.87 1.17
C VAL A 95 5.14 -9.24 2.10
N TYR A 96 5.08 -8.57 3.26
CA TYR A 96 4.13 -8.86 4.32
C TYR A 96 3.10 -7.74 4.48
N ALA A 97 1.89 -8.12 4.88
CA ALA A 97 0.83 -7.16 5.21
C ALA A 97 1.25 -6.28 6.40
N ALA A 98 1.28 -4.98 6.22
CA ALA A 98 1.64 -4.03 7.27
C ALA A 98 0.59 -3.98 8.40
N ALA A 99 -0.68 -4.28 8.10
CA ALA A 99 -1.74 -4.42 9.09
C ALA A 99 -2.77 -5.46 8.64
N SER A 100 -3.58 -5.95 9.58
CA SER A 100 -4.69 -6.85 9.25
C SER A 100 -5.77 -6.11 8.46
N GLY A 101 -6.46 -6.82 7.56
CA GLY A 101 -7.50 -6.23 6.73
C GLY A 101 -8.11 -7.22 5.74
N VAL A 102 -8.68 -6.68 4.67
CA VAL A 102 -9.26 -7.46 3.57
C VAL A 102 -8.63 -7.02 2.26
N VAL A 103 -8.29 -7.97 1.40
CA VAL A 103 -7.78 -7.69 0.06
C VAL A 103 -8.87 -7.03 -0.77
N ARG A 104 -8.73 -5.74 -1.04
CA ARG A 104 -9.61 -4.99 -1.91
C ARG A 104 -9.30 -5.24 -3.38
N ILE A 105 -8.02 -5.30 -3.71
CA ILE A 105 -7.52 -5.55 -5.07
C ILE A 105 -6.28 -6.46 -4.99
N ALA A 106 -6.20 -7.44 -5.89
CA ALA A 106 -5.01 -8.23 -6.17
C ALA A 106 -5.01 -8.56 -7.67
N ARG A 107 -4.22 -7.83 -8.46
CA ARG A 107 -4.18 -7.96 -9.92
C ARG A 107 -2.96 -7.28 -10.52
N ASN A 108 -2.79 -7.39 -11.85
CA ASN A 108 -1.83 -6.59 -12.61
C ASN A 108 -2.44 -5.24 -13.04
N HIS A 109 -1.59 -4.22 -13.11
CA HIS A 109 -1.89 -2.88 -13.62
C HIS A 109 -0.68 -2.34 -14.40
N ALA A 110 -0.92 -1.54 -15.44
CA ALA A 110 0.15 -1.06 -16.32
C ALA A 110 1.28 -0.32 -15.57
N SER A 111 0.92 0.56 -14.62
CA SER A 111 1.90 1.33 -13.82
C SER A 111 2.39 0.53 -12.61
N TYR A 112 1.51 0.06 -11.74
CA TYR A 112 1.86 -0.66 -10.51
C TYR A 112 2.43 -2.07 -10.73
N GLY A 113 2.32 -2.63 -11.95
CA GLY A 113 2.60 -4.04 -12.17
C GLY A 113 1.65 -4.93 -11.37
N ASN A 114 2.14 -6.03 -10.86
CA ASN A 114 1.39 -6.84 -9.91
C ASN A 114 1.29 -6.12 -8.57
N TYR A 115 0.07 -5.89 -8.07
CA TYR A 115 -0.12 -5.17 -6.83
C TYR A 115 -1.26 -5.72 -5.99
N VAL A 116 -1.15 -5.50 -4.69
CA VAL A 116 -2.17 -5.75 -3.68
C VAL A 116 -2.58 -4.44 -3.04
N ARG A 117 -3.88 -4.24 -2.84
CA ARG A 117 -4.45 -3.16 -2.04
C ARG A 117 -5.27 -3.77 -0.91
N LEU A 118 -4.92 -3.44 0.33
CA LEU A 118 -5.63 -3.85 1.53
C LEU A 118 -6.49 -2.72 2.06
N LEU A 119 -7.68 -3.06 2.51
CA LEU A 119 -8.53 -2.18 3.32
C LEU A 119 -8.43 -2.63 4.78
N HIS A 120 -8.11 -1.69 5.65
CA HIS A 120 -7.95 -1.88 7.08
C HIS A 120 -9.17 -1.36 7.86
N PRO A 121 -9.33 -1.73 9.15
CA PRO A 121 -10.31 -1.10 10.03
C PRO A 121 -10.12 0.42 10.08
N GLY A 122 -11.24 1.16 10.14
CA GLY A 122 -11.19 2.63 10.15
C GLY A 122 -11.07 3.28 8.78
N GLY A 123 -10.98 2.50 7.69
CA GLY A 123 -10.98 3.01 6.32
C GLY A 123 -9.60 3.37 5.77
N ASP A 124 -8.53 3.08 6.50
CA ASP A 124 -7.17 3.17 5.98
C ASP A 124 -6.92 2.09 4.93
N GLU A 125 -6.07 2.38 3.97
CA GLU A 125 -5.68 1.40 2.95
C GLU A 125 -4.18 1.44 2.74
N THR A 126 -3.60 0.27 2.40
CA THR A 126 -2.19 0.16 1.98
C THR A 126 -2.09 -0.50 0.62
N ILE A 127 -1.13 -0.04 -0.19
CA ILE A 127 -0.83 -0.61 -1.51
C ILE A 127 0.59 -1.16 -1.49
N TYR A 128 0.76 -2.32 -2.11
CA TYR A 128 2.02 -3.04 -2.28
C TYR A 128 2.17 -3.33 -3.77
N ALA A 129 3.09 -2.64 -4.43
CA ALA A 129 3.22 -2.70 -5.89
C ALA A 129 4.59 -3.20 -6.37
N HIS A 130 4.72 -3.38 -7.68
CA HIS A 130 5.86 -3.95 -8.40
C HIS A 130 6.20 -5.38 -8.01
N LEU A 131 5.20 -6.13 -7.49
CA LEU A 131 5.38 -7.51 -7.02
C LEU A 131 5.71 -8.47 -8.17
N GLN A 132 6.53 -9.47 -7.89
CA GLN A 132 6.81 -10.56 -8.82
C GLN A 132 5.63 -11.54 -8.87
N TYR A 133 5.17 -11.97 -7.69
CA TYR A 133 4.05 -12.89 -7.52
C TYR A 133 3.06 -12.36 -6.51
N LEU A 134 1.79 -12.70 -6.72
CA LEU A 134 0.68 -12.46 -5.80
C LEU A 134 0.29 -13.78 -5.15
N PHE A 135 0.26 -13.83 -3.80
CA PHE A 135 -0.13 -15.04 -3.05
C PHE A 135 -1.53 -14.94 -2.46
N VAL A 136 -2.21 -13.82 -2.70
CA VAL A 136 -3.53 -13.52 -2.16
C VAL A 136 -4.49 -13.12 -3.27
N ARG A 137 -5.80 -13.20 -2.98
CA ARG A 137 -6.87 -12.86 -3.92
C ARG A 137 -7.84 -11.87 -3.32
N GLN A 138 -8.56 -11.12 -4.17
CA GLN A 138 -9.59 -10.19 -3.76
C GLN A 138 -10.63 -10.85 -2.83
N GLY A 139 -11.02 -10.13 -1.78
CA GLY A 139 -11.95 -10.58 -0.75
C GLY A 139 -11.33 -11.46 0.34
N GLN A 140 -10.05 -11.83 0.23
CA GLN A 140 -9.35 -12.62 1.24
C GLN A 140 -9.10 -11.79 2.50
N GLN A 141 -9.33 -12.40 3.67
CA GLN A 141 -8.96 -11.85 4.97
C GLN A 141 -7.46 -12.04 5.19
N ILE A 142 -6.80 -10.99 5.67
CA ILE A 142 -5.35 -10.95 5.88
C ILE A 142 -5.06 -10.56 7.33
N GLN A 143 -4.14 -11.28 7.95
CA GLN A 143 -3.56 -10.91 9.23
C GLN A 143 -2.31 -10.03 9.00
N ALA A 144 -2.03 -9.11 9.93
CA ALA A 144 -0.77 -8.39 9.95
C ALA A 144 0.41 -9.38 9.94
N GLY A 145 1.43 -9.12 9.11
CA GLY A 145 2.56 -10.03 8.92
C GLY A 145 2.29 -11.23 8.02
N GLN A 146 1.10 -11.38 7.46
CA GLN A 146 0.84 -12.44 6.46
C GLN A 146 1.52 -12.08 5.14
N CYS A 147 2.17 -13.07 4.50
CA CYS A 147 2.82 -12.89 3.21
C CYS A 147 1.79 -12.64 2.09
N LEU A 148 1.98 -11.55 1.35
CA LEU A 148 1.11 -11.11 0.25
C LEU A 148 1.66 -11.52 -1.12
N GLY A 149 2.98 -11.66 -1.23
CA GLY A 149 3.70 -11.90 -2.48
C GLY A 149 5.19 -11.72 -2.30
N THR A 150 5.90 -11.46 -3.39
CA THR A 150 7.35 -11.21 -3.36
C THR A 150 7.69 -9.94 -4.13
N VAL A 151 8.77 -9.26 -3.72
CA VAL A 151 9.35 -8.12 -4.42
C VAL A 151 9.71 -8.50 -5.85
N GLY A 152 9.38 -7.64 -6.78
CA GLY A 152 9.68 -7.80 -8.20
C GLY A 152 10.10 -6.49 -8.85
N GLN A 153 9.88 -6.44 -10.16
CA GLN A 153 10.16 -5.27 -11.02
C GLN A 153 9.07 -5.17 -12.10
N THR A 154 7.84 -5.51 -11.76
CA THR A 154 6.72 -5.47 -12.71
C THR A 154 6.13 -4.06 -12.83
N GLY A 155 5.51 -3.73 -13.98
CA GLY A 155 4.99 -2.39 -14.25
C GLY A 155 6.08 -1.36 -14.53
N ASN A 156 5.88 -0.11 -14.10
CA ASN A 156 6.85 0.98 -14.29
C ASN A 156 7.88 0.99 -13.16
N ALA A 157 8.86 0.09 -13.20
CA ALA A 157 9.92 -0.02 -12.22
C ALA A 157 11.29 -0.08 -12.90
N THR A 158 12.25 0.71 -12.43
CA THR A 158 13.62 0.75 -12.96
C THR A 158 14.55 -0.30 -12.36
N GLY A 159 14.16 -0.91 -11.26
CA GLY A 159 14.87 -1.98 -10.54
C GLY A 159 13.98 -2.65 -9.51
N PRO A 160 14.44 -3.76 -8.89
CA PRO A 160 13.66 -4.44 -7.86
C PRO A 160 13.46 -3.58 -6.61
N HIS A 161 12.21 -3.36 -6.21
CA HIS A 161 11.82 -2.65 -5.00
C HIS A 161 10.36 -2.94 -4.65
N LEU A 162 9.96 -2.60 -3.44
CA LEU A 162 8.57 -2.51 -3.04
C LEU A 162 8.13 -1.05 -3.09
N HIS A 163 7.15 -0.71 -3.92
CA HIS A 163 6.45 0.56 -3.84
C HIS A 163 5.29 0.42 -2.84
N PHE A 164 5.33 1.21 -1.77
CA PHE A 164 4.38 1.14 -0.65
C PHE A 164 3.61 2.45 -0.50
N GLU A 165 2.27 2.39 -0.51
CA GLU A 165 1.41 3.56 -0.32
C GLU A 165 0.53 3.43 0.92
N LEU A 166 0.22 4.57 1.53
CA LEU A 166 -0.78 4.74 2.59
C LEU A 166 -1.89 5.67 2.09
N LEU A 167 -3.15 5.24 2.24
CA LEU A 167 -4.31 6.03 1.85
C LEU A 167 -5.33 6.08 2.99
N HIS A 168 -6.06 7.19 3.04
CA HIS A 168 -7.29 7.32 3.81
C HIS A 168 -8.33 8.07 2.98
N ALA A 169 -9.57 7.56 2.93
CA ALA A 169 -10.65 8.14 2.14
C ALA A 169 -10.27 8.47 0.66
N GLY A 170 -9.41 7.66 0.05
CA GLY A 170 -8.93 7.82 -1.32
C GLY A 170 -7.80 8.84 -1.51
N VAL A 171 -7.40 9.56 -0.47
CA VAL A 171 -6.27 10.49 -0.47
C VAL A 171 -5.01 9.75 -0.06
N ARG A 172 -3.90 9.97 -0.76
CA ARG A 172 -2.59 9.40 -0.46
C ARG A 172 -1.81 10.29 0.49
N TYR A 173 -1.08 9.65 1.39
CA TYR A 173 -0.25 10.30 2.39
C TYR A 173 1.14 9.68 2.42
N ASP A 174 2.12 10.44 2.90
CA ASP A 174 3.47 9.94 3.10
C ASP A 174 3.47 8.78 4.12
N PRO A 175 3.85 7.56 3.71
CA PRO A 175 3.86 6.41 4.60
C PRO A 175 5.06 6.39 5.56
N THR A 176 6.09 7.21 5.33
CA THR A 176 7.38 7.15 6.03
C THR A 176 7.24 7.28 7.54
N ARG A 177 6.40 8.22 7.99
CA ARG A 177 6.16 8.44 9.45
C ARG A 177 5.45 7.25 10.10
N ALA A 178 4.50 6.65 9.41
CA ALA A 178 3.79 5.49 9.93
C ALA A 178 4.71 4.26 9.99
N LEU A 179 5.58 4.09 8.99
CA LEU A 179 6.59 3.03 8.96
C LEU A 179 7.70 3.24 9.99
N ALA A 180 8.15 4.48 10.21
CA ALA A 180 9.15 4.80 11.25
C ALA A 180 8.64 4.45 12.65
N LYS A 181 7.35 4.72 12.94
CA LYS A 181 6.73 4.32 14.20
C LYS A 181 6.69 2.79 14.36
N ALA A 182 6.49 2.05 13.27
CA ALA A 182 6.57 0.59 13.28
C ALA A 182 7.97 0.07 13.63
N GLY A 183 9.03 0.71 13.12
CA GLY A 183 10.42 0.37 13.40
C GLY A 183 10.84 0.60 14.86
N LEU A 184 10.33 1.66 15.50
CA LEU A 184 10.64 1.99 16.90
C LEU A 184 10.03 1.02 17.91
N GLN A 185 9.06 0.19 17.51
CA GLN A 185 8.42 -0.80 18.39
C GLN A 185 8.95 -2.24 18.16
N ALA A 186 9.86 -2.41 17.23
CA ALA A 186 10.47 -3.70 16.91
C ALA A 186 11.74 -4.00 17.74
N GLU A 187 12.16 -3.11 18.64
CA GLU A 187 13.25 -3.40 19.59
C GLU A 187 12.68 -4.08 20.86
N PRO A 188 13.32 -5.17 21.33
CA PRO A 188 12.86 -6.01 22.44
C PRO A 188 12.91 -5.30 23.79
#